data_2957f843c75b819b6184e8b870e87252
#
_entry.id   2957f843c75b819b6184e8b870e87252
#
_cell.length_a   1.000
_cell.length_b   1.000
_cell.length_c   1.000
_cell.angle_alpha   90.00
_cell.angle_beta   90.00
_cell.angle_gamma   90.00
#
_symmetry.space_group_name_H-M   'P 1'
#
loop_
_entity.id
_entity.type
_entity.pdbx_description
1 polymer ?
#
loop_
_entity_poly.entity_id
_entity_poly.type
_entity_poly.pdbx_seq_one_letter_code
_entity_poly.pdbx_strand_id
1 'polypeptide(L)'
;MRTSLTRWNPTRGYLTSRDPFAHLLENFFGEDLAPSEDVSNRAWMPAVNIRETDAAFLVEAELPGLTKKDIEITLENNLLKLTGERRFEKDTKEENYHRVERQYGNFLRTFSLPSQVDANAVKATFKEGVLTIEVPKAEEAKPRKIAIN
;
A
#
# COMPACT_ATOMS: atom_id res chain seq x y z
N MET A 1 7.48 -30.80 -17.70
CA MET A 1 7.21 -29.36 -17.60
C MET A 1 8.10 -28.76 -16.53
N ARG A 2 9.06 -27.92 -16.92
CA ARG A 2 9.93 -27.23 -15.96
C ARG A 2 9.26 -25.87 -15.64
N THR A 3 8.66 -25.74 -14.50
CA THR A 3 8.20 -24.45 -13.96
C THR A 3 9.44 -23.70 -13.50
N SER A 4 9.83 -22.67 -14.26
CA SER A 4 10.89 -21.76 -13.85
C SER A 4 10.31 -20.81 -12.78
N LEU A 5 10.81 -20.96 -11.56
CA LEU A 5 10.57 -19.98 -10.49
C LEU A 5 11.27 -18.68 -10.86
N THR A 6 10.50 -17.66 -11.15
CA THR A 6 11.04 -16.32 -11.37
C THR A 6 11.37 -15.71 -10.02
N ARG A 7 12.65 -15.47 -9.76
CA ARG A 7 13.11 -14.81 -8.54
C ARG A 7 12.58 -13.39 -8.53
N TRP A 8 11.68 -13.09 -7.60
CA TRP A 8 11.20 -11.73 -7.39
C TRP A 8 12.37 -10.83 -6.98
N ASN A 9 12.61 -9.78 -7.76
CA ASN A 9 13.66 -8.79 -7.50
C ASN A 9 13.00 -7.41 -7.37
N PRO A 10 12.80 -6.88 -6.16
CA PRO A 10 12.06 -5.64 -5.92
C PRO A 10 12.74 -4.38 -6.46
N THR A 11 14.01 -4.45 -6.84
CA THR A 11 14.77 -3.25 -7.22
C THR A 11 14.84 -3.02 -8.74
N ARG A 12 14.29 -3.90 -9.57
CA ARG A 12 14.50 -3.84 -11.04
C ARG A 12 13.26 -3.48 -11.87
N GLY A 13 12.14 -3.09 -11.27
CA GLY A 13 10.88 -2.89 -11.99
C GLY A 13 10.27 -1.49 -11.93
N TYR A 14 10.82 -0.55 -11.19
CA TYR A 14 10.08 0.67 -10.85
C TYR A 14 10.49 1.95 -11.58
N LEU A 15 11.49 1.91 -12.46
CA LEU A 15 11.91 3.10 -13.20
C LEU A 15 12.23 2.75 -14.65
N THR A 16 11.25 2.32 -15.42
CA THR A 16 11.32 2.51 -16.87
C THR A 16 10.58 3.80 -17.20
N SER A 17 11.24 4.69 -17.91
CA SER A 17 10.82 6.05 -18.30
C SER A 17 9.56 6.14 -19.18
N ARG A 18 8.62 5.22 -19.04
CA ARG A 18 7.35 5.16 -19.78
C ARG A 18 6.11 4.95 -18.90
N ASP A 19 6.27 5.02 -17.58
CA ASP A 19 5.13 4.88 -16.68
C ASP A 19 4.51 6.26 -16.41
N PRO A 20 3.27 6.52 -16.85
CA PRO A 20 2.58 7.79 -16.59
C PRO A 20 2.48 8.12 -15.09
N PHE A 21 2.54 7.09 -14.25
CA PHE A 21 2.46 7.24 -12.81
C PHE A 21 3.77 7.75 -12.18
N ALA A 22 4.93 7.40 -12.77
CA ALA A 22 6.22 7.95 -12.33
C ALA A 22 6.28 9.47 -12.58
N HIS A 23 5.78 9.96 -13.70
CA HIS A 23 5.67 11.39 -13.99
C HIS A 23 4.68 12.13 -13.09
N LEU A 24 3.62 11.46 -12.66
CA LEU A 24 2.67 12.06 -11.71
C LEU A 24 3.30 12.24 -10.32
N LEU A 25 4.10 11.27 -9.89
CA LEU A 25 4.86 11.34 -8.63
C LEU A 25 5.96 12.40 -8.68
N GLU A 26 6.70 12.52 -9.79
CA GLU A 26 7.70 13.58 -10.00
C GLU A 26 7.07 14.99 -9.94
N ASN A 27 5.90 15.18 -10.55
CA ASN A 27 5.21 16.47 -10.52
C ASN A 27 4.57 16.79 -9.16
N PHE A 28 4.28 15.79 -8.33
CA PHE A 28 3.64 16.01 -7.03
C PHE A 28 4.63 16.19 -5.88
N PHE A 29 5.82 15.62 -5.98
CA PHE A 29 6.84 15.65 -4.92
C PHE A 29 8.06 16.54 -5.23
N GLY A 30 8.12 17.18 -6.42
CA GLY A 30 9.23 18.05 -6.83
C GLY A 30 10.54 17.31 -7.12
N GLU A 31 11.52 18.01 -7.64
CA GLU A 31 12.82 17.49 -8.07
C GLU A 31 13.75 16.97 -6.94
N ASP A 32 13.28 16.89 -5.70
CA ASP A 32 14.07 16.45 -4.53
C ASP A 32 14.17 14.93 -4.34
N LEU A 33 13.66 14.13 -5.28
CA LEU A 33 13.81 12.66 -5.25
C LEU A 33 15.02 12.16 -6.06
N ALA A 34 16.07 12.97 -6.22
CA ALA A 34 17.36 12.44 -6.62
C ALA A 34 17.83 11.43 -5.56
N PRO A 35 18.38 10.26 -5.95
CA PRO A 35 18.88 9.29 -4.99
C PRO A 35 20.09 9.88 -4.25
N SER A 36 19.83 10.60 -3.17
CA SER A 36 20.85 10.95 -2.21
C SER A 36 21.28 9.65 -1.50
N GLU A 37 22.58 9.45 -1.38
CA GLU A 37 23.23 8.27 -0.78
C GLU A 37 22.91 8.05 0.71
N ASP A 38 21.97 8.80 1.30
CA ASP A 38 21.48 8.61 2.64
C ASP A 38 20.45 7.47 2.68
N VAL A 39 20.93 6.27 2.93
CA VAL A 39 20.14 5.04 3.10
C VAL A 39 19.14 5.16 4.28
N SER A 40 19.26 6.17 5.11
CA SER A 40 18.43 6.39 6.31
C SER A 40 17.05 6.99 6.02
N ASN A 41 16.77 7.47 4.79
CA ASN A 41 15.53 8.18 4.49
C ASN A 41 14.67 7.53 3.40
N ARG A 42 14.85 6.24 3.14
CA ARG A 42 13.91 5.52 2.28
C ARG A 42 12.61 5.33 3.04
N ALA A 43 11.57 6.05 2.61
CA ALA A 43 10.22 5.82 3.09
C ALA A 43 9.91 4.32 3.07
N TRP A 44 9.52 3.76 4.20
CA TRP A 44 9.11 2.37 4.28
C TRP A 44 7.87 2.14 3.43
N MET A 45 7.91 1.17 2.55
CA MET A 45 6.79 0.84 1.68
C MET A 45 6.25 -0.55 2.06
N PRO A 46 5.14 -0.63 2.79
CA PRO A 46 4.54 -1.91 3.16
C PRO A 46 4.07 -2.70 1.94
N ALA A 47 4.23 -4.03 1.99
CA ALA A 47 3.69 -4.92 0.99
C ALA A 47 2.17 -4.94 1.07
N VAL A 48 1.50 -4.91 -0.09
CA VAL A 48 0.04 -4.88 -0.19
C VAL A 48 -0.42 -5.78 -1.31
N ASN A 49 -1.47 -6.56 -1.04
CA ASN A 49 -2.26 -7.27 -2.04
C ASN A 49 -3.61 -6.58 -2.22
N ILE A 50 -4.08 -6.50 -3.45
CA ILE A 50 -5.43 -6.06 -3.77
C ILE A 50 -6.10 -7.14 -4.60
N ARG A 51 -7.28 -7.56 -4.16
CA ARG A 51 -8.12 -8.52 -4.83
C ARG A 51 -9.50 -7.90 -5.08
N GLU A 52 -10.00 -8.09 -6.28
CA GLU A 52 -11.34 -7.69 -6.66
C GLU A 52 -12.27 -8.90 -6.71
N THR A 53 -13.46 -8.75 -6.17
CA THR A 53 -14.59 -9.68 -6.28
C THR A 53 -15.76 -9.00 -6.98
N ASP A 54 -16.84 -9.74 -7.25
CA ASP A 54 -18.06 -9.13 -7.82
C ASP A 54 -18.65 -8.07 -6.89
N ALA A 55 -18.46 -8.19 -5.58
CA ALA A 55 -19.10 -7.36 -4.57
C ALA A 55 -18.20 -6.30 -3.95
N ALA A 56 -16.86 -6.53 -3.89
CA ALA A 56 -15.96 -5.68 -3.13
C ALA A 56 -14.51 -5.75 -3.62
N PHE A 57 -13.72 -4.75 -3.24
CA PHE A 57 -12.26 -4.81 -3.23
C PHE A 57 -11.78 -5.23 -1.84
N LEU A 58 -10.81 -6.12 -1.80
CA LEU A 58 -10.13 -6.58 -0.59
C LEU A 58 -8.68 -6.15 -0.66
N VAL A 59 -8.26 -5.31 0.28
CA VAL A 59 -6.89 -4.81 0.39
C VAL A 59 -6.26 -5.41 1.63
N GLU A 60 -5.12 -6.07 1.50
CA GLU A 60 -4.36 -6.67 2.58
C GLU A 60 -2.98 -6.03 2.62
N ALA A 61 -2.65 -5.36 3.74
CA ALA A 61 -1.37 -4.69 3.92
C ALA A 61 -0.59 -5.30 5.10
N GLU A 62 0.69 -5.59 4.87
CA GLU A 62 1.59 -6.11 5.90
C GLU A 62 2.21 -4.96 6.68
N LEU A 63 1.77 -4.81 7.94
CA LEU A 63 2.16 -3.72 8.83
C LEU A 63 2.69 -4.26 10.18
N PRO A 64 3.69 -5.15 10.18
CA PRO A 64 4.20 -5.72 11.42
C PRO A 64 4.85 -4.64 12.29
N GLY A 65 4.63 -4.74 13.61
CA GLY A 65 5.18 -3.80 14.57
C GLY A 65 4.42 -2.49 14.72
N LEU A 66 3.24 -2.35 14.07
CA LEU A 66 2.32 -1.23 14.26
C LEU A 66 1.15 -1.64 15.16
N THR A 67 0.48 -0.62 15.71
CA THR A 67 -0.81 -0.74 16.36
C THR A 67 -1.87 0.01 15.54
N LYS A 68 -3.14 -0.18 15.88
CA LYS A 68 -4.25 0.53 15.22
C LYS A 68 -4.13 2.05 15.26
N LYS A 69 -3.44 2.59 16.28
CA LYS A 69 -3.23 4.03 16.47
C LYS A 69 -2.18 4.62 15.53
N ASP A 70 -1.34 3.76 14.97
CA ASP A 70 -0.24 4.16 14.08
C ASP A 70 -0.67 4.13 12.61
N ILE A 71 -1.94 3.79 12.33
CA ILE A 71 -2.47 3.55 10.98
C ILE A 71 -3.66 4.45 10.74
N GLU A 72 -3.70 5.13 9.62
CA GLU A 72 -4.82 5.93 9.15
C GLU A 72 -5.25 5.48 7.75
N ILE A 73 -6.56 5.36 7.56
CA ILE A 73 -7.17 4.96 6.29
C ILE A 73 -8.14 6.05 5.88
N THR A 74 -8.00 6.56 4.66
CA THR A 74 -8.98 7.46 4.05
C THR A 74 -9.41 6.95 2.69
N LEU A 75 -10.68 7.14 2.37
CA LEU A 75 -11.25 6.84 1.06
C LEU A 75 -11.99 8.07 0.56
N GLU A 76 -11.53 8.62 -0.55
CA GLU A 76 -12.08 9.82 -1.14
C GLU A 76 -12.01 9.72 -2.68
N ASN A 77 -13.12 9.95 -3.36
CA ASN A 77 -13.20 9.91 -4.83
C ASN A 77 -12.60 8.62 -5.44
N ASN A 78 -12.95 7.46 -4.87
CA ASN A 78 -12.41 6.14 -5.25
C ASN A 78 -10.88 6.00 -5.03
N LEU A 79 -10.25 6.93 -4.32
CA LEU A 79 -8.86 6.87 -3.95
C LEU A 79 -8.74 6.39 -2.50
N LEU A 80 -8.27 5.16 -2.31
CA LEU A 80 -7.96 4.59 -1.01
C LEU A 80 -6.53 4.97 -0.64
N LYS A 81 -6.39 5.69 0.47
CA LYS A 81 -5.11 6.11 1.01
C LYS A 81 -4.86 5.45 2.35
N LEU A 82 -3.71 4.84 2.50
CA LEU A 82 -3.22 4.20 3.71
C LEU A 82 -1.94 4.88 4.15
N THR A 83 -1.92 5.43 5.35
CA THR A 83 -0.76 6.11 5.93
C THR A 83 -0.48 5.59 7.32
N GLY A 84 0.73 5.76 7.78
CA GLY A 84 1.13 5.45 9.14
C GLY A 84 2.60 5.67 9.40
N GLU A 85 3.02 5.37 10.63
CA GLU A 85 4.40 5.52 11.07
C GLU A 85 4.83 4.31 11.87
N ARG A 86 5.99 3.73 11.51
CA ARG A 86 6.70 2.76 12.34
C ARG A 86 7.82 3.47 13.07
N ARG A 87 7.68 3.62 14.39
CA ARG A 87 8.68 4.30 15.21
C ARG A 87 9.80 3.36 15.60
N PHE A 88 10.99 3.93 15.66
CA PHE A 88 12.13 3.26 16.29
C PHE A 88 11.95 3.33 17.81
N GLU A 89 12.01 2.20 18.51
CA GLU A 89 11.95 2.18 19.97
C GLU A 89 13.25 2.75 20.54
N LYS A 90 13.15 3.95 21.16
CA LYS A 90 14.30 4.71 21.66
C LYS A 90 14.97 4.12 22.91
N ASP A 91 14.38 3.09 23.52
CA ASP A 91 14.90 2.50 24.76
C ASP A 91 16.16 1.65 24.56
N THR A 92 16.47 1.31 23.33
CA THR A 92 17.71 0.61 22.98
C THR A 92 18.67 1.62 22.36
N LYS A 93 19.81 1.86 23.01
CA LYS A 93 20.86 2.72 22.45
C LYS A 93 21.30 2.17 21.11
N GLU A 94 21.37 3.01 20.07
CA GLU A 94 21.81 2.62 18.72
C GLU A 94 23.18 1.93 18.75
N GLU A 95 24.03 2.31 19.70
CA GLU A 95 25.36 1.74 19.93
C GLU A 95 25.34 0.23 20.26
N ASN A 96 24.21 -0.32 20.70
CA ASN A 96 24.08 -1.74 21.07
C ASN A 96 23.61 -2.63 19.92
N TYR A 97 23.25 -2.07 18.77
CA TYR A 97 22.87 -2.87 17.61
C TYR A 97 24.12 -3.35 16.86
N HIS A 98 24.19 -4.65 16.60
CA HIS A 98 25.18 -5.23 15.71
C HIS A 98 24.77 -5.15 14.24
N ARG A 99 23.46 -5.07 13.98
CA ARG A 99 22.89 -5.02 12.63
C ARG A 99 21.49 -4.46 12.68
N VAL A 100 21.17 -3.54 11.77
CA VAL A 100 19.83 -2.97 11.59
C VAL A 100 19.41 -3.18 10.14
N GLU A 101 18.38 -4.00 9.94
CA GLU A 101 17.81 -4.31 8.61
C GLU A 101 16.31 -3.96 8.53
N ARG A 102 15.71 -3.61 9.67
CA ARG A 102 14.29 -3.18 9.70
C ARG A 102 14.17 -1.74 9.22
N GLN A 103 13.11 -1.49 8.47
CA GLN A 103 12.78 -0.14 8.02
C GLN A 103 11.83 0.52 9.02
N TYR A 104 12.04 1.80 9.26
CA TYR A 104 11.24 2.64 10.15
C TYR A 104 10.82 3.92 9.43
N GLY A 105 9.93 4.69 10.03
CA GLY A 105 9.47 5.97 9.54
C GLY A 105 8.05 5.92 8.99
N ASN A 106 7.70 6.98 8.29
CA ASN A 106 6.37 7.15 7.72
C ASN A 106 6.21 6.32 6.45
N PHE A 107 5.00 5.85 6.20
CA PHE A 107 4.62 5.24 4.93
C PHE A 107 3.35 5.86 4.38
N LEU A 108 3.25 5.82 3.07
CA LEU A 108 2.07 6.21 2.31
C LEU A 108 1.83 5.20 1.20
N ARG A 109 0.62 4.64 1.15
CA ARG A 109 0.14 3.83 0.03
C ARG A 109 -1.15 4.42 -0.49
N THR A 110 -1.27 4.54 -1.80
CA THR A 110 -2.46 5.10 -2.45
C THR A 110 -2.90 4.16 -3.57
N PHE A 111 -4.20 3.85 -3.61
CA PHE A 111 -4.78 2.93 -4.58
C PHE A 111 -6.01 3.56 -5.21
N SER A 112 -6.01 3.68 -6.52
CA SER A 112 -7.18 4.09 -7.28
C SER A 112 -8.05 2.87 -7.54
N LEU A 113 -9.30 2.91 -7.09
CA LEU A 113 -10.27 1.84 -7.29
C LEU A 113 -11.02 2.07 -8.61
N PRO A 114 -11.07 1.07 -9.51
CA PRO A 114 -11.60 1.27 -10.88
C PRO A 114 -13.11 1.39 -10.96
N SER A 115 -13.82 1.06 -9.89
CA SER A 115 -15.29 1.11 -9.83
C SER A 115 -15.76 2.04 -8.73
N GLN A 116 -16.98 2.54 -8.82
CA GLN A 116 -17.61 3.25 -7.71
C GLN A 116 -17.78 2.34 -6.51
N VAL A 117 -17.46 2.87 -5.33
CA VAL A 117 -17.46 2.14 -4.07
C VAL A 117 -18.38 2.83 -3.05
N ASP A 118 -18.91 2.05 -2.11
CA ASP A 118 -19.69 2.57 -1.01
C ASP A 118 -18.75 2.88 0.17
N ALA A 119 -18.36 4.14 0.31
CA ALA A 119 -17.48 4.60 1.36
C ALA A 119 -18.06 4.39 2.78
N ASN A 120 -19.39 4.36 2.92
CA ASN A 120 -20.05 4.19 4.21
C ASN A 120 -20.05 2.73 4.70
N ALA A 121 -19.82 1.78 3.79
CA ALA A 121 -19.83 0.36 4.09
C ALA A 121 -18.41 -0.24 4.19
N VAL A 122 -17.37 0.58 4.14
CA VAL A 122 -15.97 0.13 4.29
C VAL A 122 -15.75 -0.45 5.67
N LYS A 123 -15.08 -1.61 5.70
CA LYS A 123 -14.68 -2.29 6.94
C LYS A 123 -13.17 -2.46 6.94
N ALA A 124 -12.54 -2.23 8.09
CA ALA A 124 -11.12 -2.46 8.27
C ALA A 124 -10.88 -3.29 9.54
N THR A 125 -10.04 -4.31 9.42
CA THR A 125 -9.63 -5.18 10.51
C THR A 125 -8.12 -5.26 10.55
N PHE A 126 -7.53 -5.07 11.73
CA PHE A 126 -6.10 -5.21 11.94
C PHE A 126 -5.83 -6.31 12.94
N LYS A 127 -5.16 -7.37 12.49
CA LYS A 127 -4.84 -8.56 13.29
C LYS A 127 -3.49 -9.13 12.89
N GLU A 128 -2.67 -9.48 13.88
CA GLU A 128 -1.38 -10.15 13.68
C GLU A 128 -0.43 -9.41 12.72
N GLY A 129 -0.48 -8.07 12.73
CA GLY A 129 0.34 -7.23 11.84
C GLY A 129 -0.17 -7.13 10.41
N VAL A 130 -1.35 -7.66 10.10
CA VAL A 130 -1.99 -7.55 8.79
C VAL A 130 -3.24 -6.69 8.91
N LEU A 131 -3.31 -5.66 8.06
CA LEU A 131 -4.49 -4.84 7.88
C LEU A 131 -5.29 -5.37 6.70
N THR A 132 -6.54 -5.74 6.93
CA THR A 132 -7.49 -6.13 5.89
C THR A 132 -8.55 -5.05 5.77
N ILE A 133 -8.72 -4.48 4.56
CA ILE A 133 -9.74 -3.49 4.25
C ILE A 133 -10.67 -4.08 3.21
N GLU A 134 -11.95 -4.15 3.53
CA GLU A 134 -13.03 -4.51 2.60
C GLU A 134 -13.74 -3.24 2.16
N VAL A 135 -13.70 -2.97 0.85
CA VAL A 135 -14.32 -1.80 0.22
C VAL A 135 -15.43 -2.28 -0.70
N PRO A 136 -16.70 -2.29 -0.26
CA PRO A 136 -17.83 -2.72 -1.08
C PRO A 136 -18.01 -1.85 -2.31
N LYS A 137 -18.37 -2.46 -3.42
CA LYS A 137 -18.79 -1.75 -4.63
C LYS A 137 -20.19 -1.14 -4.41
N ALA A 138 -20.42 0.05 -4.95
CA ALA A 138 -21.76 0.61 -5.02
C ALA A 138 -22.69 -0.31 -5.82
N GLU A 139 -23.98 -0.28 -5.54
CA GLU A 139 -24.95 -1.17 -6.20
C GLU A 139 -24.94 -1.02 -7.74
N GLU A 140 -24.73 0.19 -8.23
CA GLU A 140 -24.64 0.47 -9.67
C GLU A 140 -23.41 -0.16 -10.33
N ALA A 141 -22.36 -0.43 -9.55
CA ALA A 141 -21.10 -1.00 -10.05
C ALA A 141 -21.07 -2.54 -10.00
N LYS A 142 -22.10 -3.18 -9.41
CA LYS A 142 -22.19 -4.65 -9.36
C LYS A 142 -22.67 -5.24 -10.68
N PRO A 143 -22.20 -6.43 -11.08
CA PRO A 143 -22.67 -7.13 -12.26
C PRO A 143 -24.18 -7.37 -12.21
N ARG A 144 -24.90 -7.04 -13.28
CA ARG A 144 -26.33 -7.30 -13.43
C ARG A 144 -26.57 -8.34 -14.51
N LYS A 145 -27.43 -9.32 -14.23
CA LYS A 145 -27.95 -10.22 -15.26
C LYS A 145 -28.97 -9.48 -16.10
N ILE A 146 -28.77 -9.48 -17.42
CA ILE A 146 -29.72 -8.94 -18.39
C ILE A 146 -30.58 -10.10 -18.88
N ALA A 147 -31.91 -9.99 -18.70
CA ALA A 147 -32.85 -10.94 -19.28
C ALA A 147 -33.00 -10.68 -20.79
N ILE A 148 -32.91 -11.73 -21.58
CA ILE A 148 -33.19 -11.67 -23.02
C ILE A 148 -34.68 -11.95 -23.17
N ASN A 149 -35.40 -10.99 -23.71
CA ASN A 149 -36.83 -11.13 -24.05
C ASN A 149 -36.99 -11.71 -25.45
#